data_9e288f235b041f8513ad2da152320a07
#
_entry.id   9e288f235b041f8513ad2da152320a07
#
_cell.length_a   1.000
_cell.length_b   1.000
_cell.length_c   1.000
_cell.angle_alpha   90.00
_cell.angle_beta   90.00
_cell.angle_gamma   90.00
#
_symmetry.space_group_name_H-M   'P 1'
#
loop_
_entity.id
_entity.type
_entity.pdbx_description
1 polymer ?
#
loop_
_entity_poly.entity_id
_entity_poly.type
_entity_poly.pdbx_seq_one_letter_code
_entity_poly.pdbx_strand_id
1 'polypeptide(L)'
;MAGEIPPLLYPEEPKSMKQLLQAGIITSPHGIHGEVKVYPTTDDPARFRELKTAVLRNGAKSEQHGLESVKFFKNMAIIHFSGINDMDTAQKYRNWEVMVTREQAVPLGENEYYTADLIGMDVTTEEGEYLGTLTDILQTGANDVYIVGTERYGDVLIPAIRDCIIQVDVPGNRMTVHLLPGLAEEKK
;
A
#
# COMPACT_ATOMS: atom_id res chain seq x y z
N MET A 1 26.69 -16.17 -40.16
CA MET A 1 25.55 -16.62 -39.35
C MET A 1 25.42 -15.66 -38.15
N ALA A 2 24.53 -14.71 -38.23
CA ALA A 2 24.21 -13.88 -37.11
C ALA A 2 23.36 -14.71 -36.14
N GLY A 3 23.97 -15.17 -35.03
CA GLY A 3 23.20 -15.72 -33.93
C GLY A 3 22.37 -14.61 -33.33
N GLU A 4 21.06 -14.65 -33.48
CA GLU A 4 20.18 -13.81 -32.70
C GLU A 4 20.42 -14.14 -31.22
N ILE A 5 20.95 -13.15 -30.49
CA ILE A 5 20.98 -13.22 -29.03
C ILE A 5 19.51 -13.11 -28.63
N PRO A 6 18.91 -14.15 -28.00
CA PRO A 6 17.56 -13.99 -27.49
C PRO A 6 17.56 -12.78 -26.56
N PRO A 7 16.53 -11.95 -26.59
CA PRO A 7 16.43 -10.86 -25.65
C PRO A 7 16.68 -11.46 -24.27
N LEU A 8 17.64 -10.89 -23.54
CA LEU A 8 17.84 -11.19 -22.15
C LEU A 8 16.45 -11.08 -21.52
N LEU A 9 15.84 -12.23 -21.25
CA LEU A 9 14.74 -12.32 -20.33
C LEU A 9 15.30 -11.81 -19.00
N TYR A 10 15.16 -10.50 -18.78
CA TYR A 10 15.13 -10.04 -17.41
C TYR A 10 14.11 -10.95 -16.72
N PRO A 11 14.47 -11.63 -15.64
CA PRO A 11 13.45 -12.35 -14.90
C PRO A 11 12.34 -11.34 -14.66
N GLU A 12 11.18 -11.57 -15.24
CA GLU A 12 9.99 -10.80 -14.89
C GLU A 12 9.96 -10.84 -13.38
N GLU A 13 10.06 -9.67 -12.76
CA GLU A 13 9.89 -9.58 -11.32
C GLU A 13 8.64 -10.38 -11.01
N PRO A 14 8.70 -11.38 -10.16
CA PRO A 14 7.59 -12.28 -9.95
C PRO A 14 6.37 -11.39 -9.69
N LYS A 15 5.28 -11.65 -10.40
CA LYS A 15 4.01 -10.89 -10.28
C LYS A 15 3.56 -10.70 -8.82
N SER A 16 4.10 -11.51 -7.92
CA SER A 16 3.96 -11.40 -6.47
C SER A 16 4.61 -10.14 -5.86
N MET A 17 5.67 -9.58 -6.47
CA MET A 17 6.31 -8.36 -5.92
C MET A 17 5.48 -7.09 -6.11
N LYS A 18 4.66 -7.02 -7.16
CA LYS A 18 3.70 -5.91 -7.36
C LYS A 18 2.49 -5.97 -6.42
N GLN A 19 2.37 -7.04 -5.64
CA GLN A 19 1.25 -7.29 -4.73
C GLN A 19 1.65 -7.20 -3.26
N LEU A 20 2.86 -6.72 -2.94
CA LEU A 20 3.30 -6.52 -1.57
C LEU A 20 2.86 -5.14 -1.07
N LEU A 21 2.21 -5.14 0.09
CA LEU A 21 1.76 -3.95 0.80
C LEU A 21 2.57 -3.78 2.07
N GLN A 22 2.99 -2.56 2.37
CA GLN A 22 3.68 -2.26 3.61
C GLN A 22 2.69 -2.27 4.77
N ALA A 23 2.95 -3.11 5.75
CA ALA A 23 2.15 -3.19 6.98
C ALA A 23 2.83 -2.50 8.16
N GLY A 24 4.16 -2.37 8.14
CA GLY A 24 4.89 -1.72 9.22
C GLY A 24 6.37 -1.57 8.93
N ILE A 25 7.08 -0.96 9.88
CA ILE A 25 8.54 -0.76 9.84
C ILE A 25 9.13 -1.25 11.16
N ILE A 26 10.17 -2.07 11.09
CA ILE A 26 10.92 -2.52 12.27
C ILE A 26 11.74 -1.36 12.81
N THR A 27 11.50 -0.97 14.06
CA THR A 27 12.18 0.17 14.69
C THR A 27 13.38 -0.24 15.53
N SER A 28 13.27 -1.31 16.30
CA SER A 28 14.32 -1.80 17.19
C SER A 28 14.08 -3.23 17.64
N PRO A 29 15.11 -3.93 18.12
CA PRO A 29 14.92 -5.18 18.85
C PRO A 29 14.11 -4.95 20.15
N HIS A 30 13.42 -6.00 20.60
CA HIS A 30 12.70 -6.04 21.85
C HIS A 30 13.15 -7.25 22.67
N GLY A 31 13.77 -7.01 23.81
CA GLY A 31 14.29 -8.11 24.63
C GLY A 31 15.48 -8.84 23.98
N ILE A 32 15.76 -10.05 24.44
CA ILE A 32 16.93 -10.84 24.06
C ILE A 32 16.61 -12.05 23.19
N HIS A 33 15.34 -12.35 22.95
CA HIS A 33 14.90 -13.57 22.26
C HIS A 33 14.59 -13.38 20.77
N GLY A 34 14.97 -12.23 20.19
CA GLY A 34 14.78 -11.96 18.76
C GLY A 34 13.46 -11.29 18.41
N GLU A 35 12.64 -10.92 19.40
CA GLU A 35 11.46 -10.09 19.13
C GLU A 35 11.86 -8.69 18.63
N VAL A 36 11.07 -8.13 17.77
CA VAL A 36 11.27 -6.77 17.22
C VAL A 36 10.04 -5.90 17.45
N LYS A 37 10.29 -4.61 17.65
CA LYS A 37 9.23 -3.60 17.66
C LYS A 37 8.95 -3.16 16.24
N VAL A 38 7.69 -3.22 15.84
CA VAL A 38 7.21 -2.80 14.53
C VAL A 38 6.25 -1.64 14.71
N TYR A 39 6.57 -0.52 14.05
CA TYR A 39 5.63 0.60 13.94
C TYR A 39 4.63 0.29 12.83
N PRO A 40 3.33 0.12 13.13
CA PRO A 40 2.34 -0.17 12.12
C PRO A 40 2.14 1.03 11.18
N THR A 41 2.14 0.76 9.88
CA THR A 41 1.76 1.72 8.83
C THR A 41 0.39 1.40 8.24
N THR A 42 -0.30 0.42 8.81
CA THR A 42 -1.68 0.05 8.49
C THR A 42 -2.65 0.67 9.49
N ASP A 43 -3.86 0.96 9.05
CA ASP A 43 -4.93 1.54 9.88
C ASP A 43 -5.42 0.56 10.96
N ASP A 44 -5.27 -0.74 10.74
CA ASP A 44 -5.63 -1.77 11.70
C ASP A 44 -4.41 -2.65 12.07
N PRO A 45 -3.69 -2.30 13.15
CA PRO A 45 -2.56 -3.10 13.63
C PRO A 45 -2.94 -4.52 14.09
N ALA A 46 -4.19 -4.77 14.45
CA ALA A 46 -4.65 -6.09 14.88
C ALA A 46 -4.46 -7.16 13.79
N ARG A 47 -4.35 -6.74 12.54
CA ARG A 47 -4.05 -7.59 11.37
C ARG A 47 -2.80 -8.45 11.54
N PHE A 48 -1.80 -7.96 12.24
CA PHE A 48 -0.58 -8.74 12.48
C PHE A 48 -0.83 -10.08 13.16
N ARG A 49 -1.91 -10.21 13.96
CA ARG A 49 -2.27 -11.48 14.62
C ARG A 49 -2.76 -12.56 13.66
N GLU A 50 -3.29 -12.16 12.53
CA GLU A 50 -3.84 -13.06 11.51
C GLU A 50 -2.80 -13.50 10.48
N LEU A 51 -1.65 -12.80 10.45
CA LEU A 51 -0.57 -13.10 9.53
C LEU A 51 0.19 -14.35 9.97
N LYS A 52 0.40 -15.27 9.05
CA LYS A 52 1.26 -16.45 9.24
C LYS A 52 2.69 -16.19 8.78
N THR A 53 2.83 -15.40 7.74
CA THR A 53 4.10 -15.04 7.13
C THR A 53 4.12 -13.57 6.72
N ALA A 54 5.31 -12.99 6.66
CA ALA A 54 5.54 -11.66 6.11
C ALA A 54 6.87 -11.64 5.34
N VAL A 55 7.02 -10.67 4.46
CA VAL A 55 8.27 -10.40 3.78
C VAL A 55 8.95 -9.21 4.44
N LEU A 56 10.15 -9.39 4.93
CA LEU A 56 10.99 -8.31 5.42
C LEU A 56 11.81 -7.77 4.26
N ARG A 57 11.72 -6.47 4.00
CA ARG A 57 12.36 -5.82 2.85
C ARG A 57 13.23 -4.64 3.28
N ASN A 58 14.38 -4.53 2.66
CA ASN A 58 15.25 -3.36 2.76
C ASN A 58 15.89 -3.09 1.39
N GLY A 59 15.37 -2.11 0.67
CA GLY A 59 15.78 -1.83 -0.69
C GLY A 59 15.56 -3.03 -1.62
N ALA A 60 16.65 -3.56 -2.20
CA ALA A 60 16.60 -4.73 -3.09
C ALA A 60 16.60 -6.08 -2.35
N LYS A 61 16.85 -6.09 -1.05
CA LYS A 61 16.83 -7.31 -0.23
C LYS A 61 15.44 -7.59 0.29
N SER A 62 14.99 -8.83 0.13
CA SER A 62 13.71 -9.29 0.67
C SER A 62 13.86 -10.72 1.19
N GLU A 63 13.29 -10.97 2.37
CA GLU A 63 13.33 -12.28 3.03
C GLU A 63 11.96 -12.61 3.57
N GLN A 64 11.49 -13.83 3.34
CA GLN A 64 10.21 -14.28 3.87
C GLN A 64 10.41 -14.95 5.24
N HIS A 65 9.65 -14.54 6.23
CA HIS A 65 9.66 -15.09 7.58
C HIS A 65 8.25 -15.46 8.03
N GLY A 66 8.14 -16.53 8.82
CA GLY A 66 6.92 -16.82 9.57
C GLY A 66 6.78 -15.89 10.78
N LEU A 67 5.55 -15.64 11.22
CA LEU A 67 5.27 -14.95 12.48
C LEU A 67 4.99 -16.00 13.56
N GLU A 68 5.82 -16.07 14.58
CA GLU A 68 5.66 -17.02 15.70
C GLU A 68 4.82 -16.43 16.82
N SER A 69 4.96 -15.14 17.09
CA SER A 69 4.14 -14.44 18.07
C SER A 69 3.95 -12.97 17.71
N VAL A 70 2.80 -12.44 18.10
CA VAL A 70 2.45 -11.03 17.92
C VAL A 70 1.81 -10.53 19.21
N LYS A 71 2.39 -9.48 19.77
CA LYS A 71 1.90 -8.77 20.96
C LYS A 71 1.79 -7.29 20.62
N PHE A 72 0.96 -6.57 21.35
CA PHE A 72 0.83 -5.11 21.21
C PHE A 72 1.22 -4.43 22.50
N PHE A 73 1.98 -3.36 22.37
CA PHE A 73 2.35 -2.50 23.48
C PHE A 73 2.28 -1.04 23.01
N LYS A 74 1.36 -0.29 23.57
CA LYS A 74 1.04 1.06 23.11
C LYS A 74 0.67 1.02 21.61
N ASN A 75 1.29 1.86 20.79
CA ASN A 75 1.05 1.94 19.35
C ASN A 75 2.02 1.07 18.52
N MET A 76 2.69 0.12 19.16
CA MET A 76 3.69 -0.74 18.51
C MET A 76 3.23 -2.19 18.54
N ALA A 77 3.54 -2.92 17.48
CA ALA A 77 3.48 -4.37 17.47
C ALA A 77 4.85 -4.95 17.89
N ILE A 78 4.85 -5.95 18.76
CA ILE A 78 6.04 -6.71 19.11
C ILE A 78 5.89 -8.07 18.45
N ILE A 79 6.75 -8.35 17.48
CA ILE A 79 6.64 -9.53 16.63
C ILE A 79 7.90 -10.38 16.77
N HIS A 80 7.71 -11.68 16.93
CA HIS A 80 8.75 -12.67 16.82
C HIS A 80 8.66 -13.33 15.44
N PHE A 81 9.66 -13.09 14.61
CA PHE A 81 9.77 -13.72 13.29
C PHE A 81 10.60 -15.00 13.38
N SER A 82 10.20 -16.03 12.66
CA SER A 82 10.95 -17.28 12.59
C SER A 82 12.36 -17.05 12.04
N GLY A 83 13.34 -17.70 12.67
CA GLY A 83 14.75 -17.55 12.29
C GLY A 83 15.46 -16.33 12.90
N ILE A 84 14.76 -15.48 13.66
CA ILE A 84 15.33 -14.35 14.39
C ILE A 84 15.23 -14.66 15.88
N ASN A 85 16.26 -15.26 16.47
CA ASN A 85 16.19 -15.86 17.81
C ASN A 85 17.04 -15.15 18.87
N ASP A 86 17.71 -14.08 18.49
CA ASP A 86 18.58 -13.31 19.38
C ASP A 86 18.54 -11.81 19.03
N MET A 87 19.01 -11.00 19.96
CA MET A 87 19.00 -9.55 19.82
C MET A 87 19.92 -9.05 18.70
N ASP A 88 21.07 -9.70 18.50
CA ASP A 88 22.04 -9.28 17.48
C ASP A 88 21.50 -9.52 16.07
N THR A 89 20.82 -10.64 15.87
CA THR A 89 20.12 -10.94 14.62
C THR A 89 18.96 -9.97 14.41
N ALA A 90 18.16 -9.70 15.43
CA ALA A 90 17.05 -8.75 15.37
C ALA A 90 17.53 -7.32 15.04
N GLN A 91 18.70 -6.91 15.53
CA GLN A 91 19.30 -5.60 15.25
C GLN A 91 19.60 -5.40 13.75
N LYS A 92 19.90 -6.46 13.00
CA LYS A 92 20.17 -6.40 11.56
C LYS A 92 18.95 -5.99 10.75
N TYR A 93 17.74 -6.25 11.28
CA TYR A 93 16.46 -5.93 10.63
C TYR A 93 15.92 -4.55 11.02
N ARG A 94 16.67 -3.76 11.75
CA ARG A 94 16.28 -2.39 12.07
C ARG A 94 16.09 -1.57 10.78
N ASN A 95 14.99 -0.82 10.72
CA ASN A 95 14.54 -0.03 9.57
C ASN A 95 14.11 -0.86 8.34
N TRP A 96 13.95 -2.17 8.50
CA TRP A 96 13.36 -2.99 7.45
C TRP A 96 11.85 -2.83 7.45
N GLU A 97 11.27 -2.87 6.26
CA GLU A 97 9.83 -2.84 6.05
C GLU A 97 9.22 -4.22 6.24
N VAL A 98 8.09 -4.28 6.91
CA VAL A 98 7.27 -5.49 7.02
C VAL A 98 6.22 -5.43 5.92
N MET A 99 6.37 -6.30 4.93
CA MET A 99 5.49 -6.37 3.77
C MET A 99 4.60 -7.59 3.87
N VAL A 100 3.36 -7.44 3.45
CA VAL A 100 2.38 -8.53 3.38
C VAL A 100 1.87 -8.66 1.95
N THR A 101 1.48 -9.87 1.57
CA THR A 101 0.83 -10.06 0.27
C THR A 101 -0.59 -9.50 0.32
N ARG A 102 -1.12 -9.13 -0.84
CA ARG A 102 -2.51 -8.67 -0.98
C ARG A 102 -3.51 -9.71 -0.46
N GLU A 103 -3.24 -11.00 -0.63
CA GLU A 103 -4.08 -12.09 -0.14
C GLU A 103 -4.10 -12.20 1.38
N GLN A 104 -3.01 -11.80 2.04
CA GLN A 104 -2.88 -11.76 3.50
C GLN A 104 -3.38 -10.44 4.10
N ALA A 105 -3.51 -9.41 3.27
CA ALA A 105 -4.14 -8.18 3.70
C ALA A 105 -5.62 -8.46 3.97
N VAL A 106 -6.11 -7.99 5.12
CA VAL A 106 -7.51 -8.20 5.52
C VAL A 106 -8.44 -7.76 4.39
N PRO A 107 -9.52 -8.51 4.12
CA PRO A 107 -10.53 -8.09 3.16
C PRO A 107 -10.97 -6.65 3.46
N LEU A 108 -10.83 -5.79 2.48
CA LEU A 108 -11.33 -4.42 2.56
C LEU A 108 -12.86 -4.49 2.67
N GLY A 109 -13.44 -3.62 3.47
CA GLY A 109 -14.89 -3.42 3.50
C GLY A 109 -15.40 -2.93 2.13
N GLU A 110 -16.71 -2.91 1.98
CA GLU A 110 -17.31 -2.30 0.78
C GLU A 110 -16.83 -0.84 0.64
N ASN A 111 -16.30 -0.50 -0.52
CA ASN A 111 -15.76 0.82 -0.86
C ASN A 111 -14.49 1.22 -0.10
N GLU A 112 -13.78 0.29 0.49
CA GLU A 112 -12.42 0.50 0.99
C GLU A 112 -11.40 0.01 -0.06
N TYR A 113 -10.39 0.83 -0.33
CA TYR A 113 -9.36 0.54 -1.34
C TYR A 113 -7.97 0.85 -0.79
N TYR A 114 -6.98 0.09 -1.25
CA TYR A 114 -5.59 0.42 -0.94
C TYR A 114 -5.15 1.65 -1.74
N THR A 115 -4.51 2.61 -1.08
CA THR A 115 -3.96 3.81 -1.74
C THR A 115 -3.10 3.46 -2.95
N ALA A 116 -2.27 2.42 -2.84
CA ALA A 116 -1.41 1.97 -3.93
C ALA A 116 -2.18 1.49 -5.18
N ASP A 117 -3.42 1.03 -5.01
CA ASP A 117 -4.27 0.60 -6.12
C ASP A 117 -4.99 1.75 -6.80
N LEU A 118 -5.20 2.83 -6.08
CA LEU A 118 -5.93 3.99 -6.57
C LEU A 118 -5.02 4.99 -7.30
N ILE A 119 -3.79 5.16 -6.82
CA ILE A 119 -2.82 6.07 -7.45
C ILE A 119 -2.52 5.60 -8.88
N GLY A 120 -2.66 6.51 -9.83
CA GLY A 120 -2.47 6.24 -11.26
C GLY A 120 -3.73 5.79 -12.01
N MET A 121 -4.89 5.70 -11.32
CA MET A 121 -6.15 5.41 -12.00
C MET A 121 -6.59 6.55 -12.91
N ASP A 122 -7.19 6.17 -14.04
CA ASP A 122 -7.89 7.10 -14.90
C ASP A 122 -9.23 7.49 -14.27
N VAL A 123 -9.46 8.78 -14.13
CA VAL A 123 -10.67 9.32 -13.52
C VAL A 123 -11.58 9.90 -14.59
N THR A 124 -12.82 9.42 -14.63
CA THR A 124 -13.87 9.90 -15.54
C THR A 124 -15.06 10.42 -14.75
N THR A 125 -15.80 11.36 -15.33
CA THR A 125 -17.06 11.82 -14.75
C THR A 125 -18.18 10.81 -15.01
N GLU A 126 -19.31 10.97 -14.33
CA GLU A 126 -20.49 10.15 -14.55
C GLU A 126 -21.09 10.30 -15.96
N GLU A 127 -20.82 11.43 -16.64
CA GLU A 127 -21.18 11.64 -18.03
C GLU A 127 -20.22 10.95 -19.02
N GLY A 128 -19.15 10.31 -18.51
CA GLY A 128 -18.14 9.62 -19.30
C GLY A 128 -17.02 10.50 -19.84
N GLU A 129 -16.92 11.74 -19.37
CA GLU A 129 -15.83 12.65 -19.72
C GLU A 129 -14.55 12.28 -18.94
N TYR A 130 -13.42 12.16 -19.63
CA TYR A 130 -12.13 11.94 -18.98
C TYR A 130 -11.70 13.22 -18.25
N LEU A 131 -11.49 13.09 -16.95
CA LEU A 131 -11.09 14.19 -16.08
C LEU A 131 -9.56 14.29 -15.94
N GLY A 132 -8.92 13.20 -15.62
CA GLY A 132 -7.48 13.16 -15.40
C GLY A 132 -7.05 11.85 -14.73
N THR A 133 -5.91 11.91 -14.04
CA THR A 133 -5.33 10.75 -13.33
C THR A 133 -5.24 11.05 -11.84
N LEU A 134 -5.58 10.08 -11.00
CA LEU A 134 -5.40 10.20 -9.55
C LEU A 134 -3.91 10.22 -9.21
N THR A 135 -3.43 11.33 -8.72
CA THR A 135 -2.00 11.56 -8.45
C THR A 135 -1.61 11.37 -7.00
N ASP A 136 -2.51 11.68 -6.07
CA ASP A 136 -2.25 11.58 -4.63
C ASP A 136 -3.55 11.46 -3.83
N ILE A 137 -3.42 11.05 -2.58
CA ILE A 137 -4.52 10.94 -1.62
C ILE A 137 -4.12 11.60 -0.31
N LEU A 138 -4.88 12.62 0.09
CA LEU A 138 -4.72 13.27 1.39
C LEU A 138 -5.61 12.59 2.41
N GLN A 139 -5.00 12.06 3.45
CA GLN A 139 -5.73 11.52 4.60
C GLN A 139 -6.08 12.67 5.54
N THR A 140 -7.36 12.84 5.80
CA THR A 140 -7.87 13.82 6.75
C THR A 140 -8.62 13.14 7.89
N GLY A 141 -8.88 13.85 8.96
CA GLY A 141 -9.58 13.29 10.12
C GLY A 141 -11.07 12.96 9.89
N ALA A 142 -11.66 13.46 8.78
CA ALA A 142 -13.07 13.22 8.44
C ALA A 142 -13.22 12.28 7.24
N ASN A 143 -12.69 12.67 6.08
CA ASN A 143 -12.72 11.89 4.85
C ASN A 143 -11.40 12.07 4.11
N ASP A 144 -10.97 11.05 3.39
CA ASP A 144 -9.85 11.22 2.48
C ASP A 144 -10.21 12.17 1.33
N VAL A 145 -9.22 12.82 0.77
CA VAL A 145 -9.36 13.69 -0.39
C VAL A 145 -8.48 13.17 -1.51
N TYR A 146 -9.10 12.88 -2.65
CA TYR A 146 -8.40 12.41 -3.84
C TYR A 146 -7.94 13.60 -4.67
N ILE A 147 -6.65 13.64 -5.00
CA ILE A 147 -6.08 14.66 -5.87
C ILE A 147 -5.99 14.10 -7.27
N VAL A 148 -6.76 14.67 -8.18
CA VAL A 148 -6.78 14.29 -9.60
C VAL A 148 -6.05 15.36 -10.41
N GLY A 149 -4.93 14.97 -11.00
CA GLY A 149 -4.19 15.84 -11.92
C GLY A 149 -4.92 15.92 -13.26
N THR A 150 -5.34 17.11 -13.66
CA THR A 150 -6.06 17.38 -14.89
C THR A 150 -5.31 18.36 -15.77
N GLU A 151 -5.46 18.24 -17.09
CA GLU A 151 -4.86 19.20 -18.03
C GLU A 151 -5.59 20.54 -18.04
N ARG A 152 -6.91 20.51 -17.86
CA ARG A 152 -7.79 21.67 -17.99
C ARG A 152 -7.93 22.47 -16.68
N TYR A 153 -8.03 21.79 -15.55
CA TYR A 153 -8.36 22.43 -14.27
C TYR A 153 -7.17 22.45 -13.30
N GLY A 154 -6.06 21.79 -13.63
CA GLY A 154 -4.97 21.53 -12.69
C GLY A 154 -5.34 20.43 -11.70
N ASP A 155 -4.94 20.55 -10.45
CA ASP A 155 -5.28 19.57 -9.43
C ASP A 155 -6.70 19.79 -8.93
N VAL A 156 -7.56 18.80 -9.14
CA VAL A 156 -8.93 18.77 -8.64
C VAL A 156 -8.97 17.90 -7.38
N LEU A 157 -9.48 18.46 -6.30
CA LEU A 157 -9.60 17.78 -5.01
C LEU A 157 -11.01 17.22 -4.86
N ILE A 158 -11.14 15.91 -4.81
CA ILE A 158 -12.43 15.21 -4.74
C ILE A 158 -12.55 14.53 -3.38
N PRO A 159 -13.54 14.88 -2.55
CA PRO A 159 -13.80 14.16 -1.30
C PRO A 159 -14.12 12.68 -1.56
N ALA A 160 -13.49 11.78 -0.83
CA ALA A 160 -13.73 10.34 -0.92
C ALA A 160 -15.02 9.94 -0.18
N ILE A 161 -16.14 10.47 -0.63
CA ILE A 161 -17.48 10.20 -0.10
C ILE A 161 -18.35 9.53 -1.17
N ARG A 162 -19.40 8.84 -0.74
CA ARG A 162 -20.30 8.11 -1.65
C ARG A 162 -20.94 8.98 -2.73
N ASP A 163 -21.19 10.24 -2.41
CA ASP A 163 -21.79 11.20 -3.35
C ASP A 163 -20.80 11.62 -4.47
N CYS A 164 -19.51 11.51 -4.23
CA CYS A 164 -18.46 11.89 -5.18
C CYS A 164 -17.83 10.68 -5.89
N ILE A 165 -17.63 9.57 -5.20
CA ILE A 165 -17.03 8.36 -5.78
C ILE A 165 -18.14 7.38 -6.15
N ILE A 166 -18.47 7.35 -7.44
CA ILE A 166 -19.58 6.54 -7.96
C ILE A 166 -19.16 5.08 -8.13
N GLN A 167 -17.99 4.84 -8.74
CA GLN A 167 -17.50 3.50 -9.01
C GLN A 167 -15.97 3.48 -9.05
N VAL A 168 -15.39 2.42 -8.51
CA VAL A 168 -13.95 2.14 -8.61
C VAL A 168 -13.79 0.75 -9.22
N ASP A 169 -13.12 0.68 -10.36
CA ASP A 169 -12.77 -0.55 -11.06
C ASP A 169 -11.25 -0.74 -11.00
N VAL A 170 -10.78 -1.41 -9.96
CA VAL A 170 -9.33 -1.65 -9.75
C VAL A 170 -8.74 -2.47 -10.89
N PRO A 171 -9.33 -3.61 -11.33
CA PRO A 171 -8.81 -4.36 -12.46
C PRO A 171 -8.74 -3.57 -13.76
N GLY A 172 -9.74 -2.71 -14.02
CA GLY A 172 -9.81 -1.85 -15.19
C GLY A 172 -9.01 -0.55 -15.09
N ASN A 173 -8.40 -0.29 -13.92
CA ASN A 173 -7.64 0.93 -13.62
C ASN A 173 -8.44 2.22 -13.87
N ARG A 174 -9.73 2.21 -13.51
CA ARG A 174 -10.66 3.31 -13.78
C ARG A 174 -11.49 3.67 -12.55
N MET A 175 -11.71 4.96 -12.35
CA MET A 175 -12.58 5.51 -11.33
C MET A 175 -13.62 6.44 -11.97
N THR A 176 -14.88 6.30 -11.58
CA THR A 176 -15.96 7.20 -12.00
C THR A 176 -16.36 8.09 -10.83
N VAL A 177 -16.41 9.38 -11.07
CA VAL A 177 -16.69 10.39 -10.04
C VAL A 177 -17.84 11.29 -10.44
N HIS A 178 -18.54 11.79 -9.43
CA HIS A 178 -19.47 12.91 -9.55
C HIS A 178 -18.81 14.18 -9.01
N LEU A 179 -18.74 15.22 -9.83
CA LEU A 179 -18.16 16.50 -9.44
C LEU A 179 -19.21 17.40 -8.80
N LEU A 180 -19.01 17.71 -7.53
CA LEU A 180 -19.81 18.72 -6.87
C LEU A 180 -19.54 20.10 -7.49
N PRO A 181 -20.54 21.02 -7.52
CA PRO A 181 -20.35 22.37 -8.01
C PRO A 181 -19.15 23.07 -7.35
N GLY A 182 -18.25 23.63 -8.15
CA GLY A 182 -17.06 24.35 -7.68
C GLY A 182 -15.80 23.50 -7.48
N LEU A 183 -15.86 22.18 -7.67
CA LEU A 183 -14.67 21.32 -7.53
C LEU A 183 -13.73 21.41 -8.75
N ALA A 184 -14.26 21.62 -9.94
CA ALA A 184 -13.48 21.81 -11.17
C ALA A 184 -13.80 23.20 -11.75
N GLU A 185 -12.97 24.18 -11.42
CA GLU A 185 -13.04 25.52 -12.01
C GLU A 185 -11.86 25.70 -12.96
N GLU A 186 -12.15 26.25 -14.15
CA GLU A 186 -11.08 26.58 -15.13
C GLU A 186 -10.08 27.56 -14.50
N LYS A 187 -8.81 27.25 -14.58
CA LYS A 187 -7.77 28.22 -14.25
C LYS A 187 -7.87 29.40 -15.23
N LYS A 188 -8.16 30.58 -14.70
CA LYS A 188 -8.08 31.85 -15.43
C LYS A 188 -6.62 32.22 -15.69
#